data_ab5226f0121087cb2649cb7775275e99
#
_entry.id   ab5226f0121087cb2649cb7775275e99
#
_cell.length_a   1.000
_cell.length_b   1.000
_cell.length_c   1.000
_cell.angle_alpha   90.00
_cell.angle_beta   90.00
_cell.angle_gamma   90.00
#
_symmetry.space_group_name_H-M   'P 1'
#
loop_
_entity.id
_entity.type
_entity.pdbx_description
1 polymer ?
#
loop_
_entity_poly.entity_id
_entity_poly.type
_entity_poly.pdbx_seq_one_letter_code
_entity_poly.pdbx_strand_id
1 'polypeptide(L)'
;DLELTPDDITLDLIDDISQLEPFGASNPSPIFAIKNLKIKEKRLMGENKNHLRLTCQVGNTEFNCIRWKDGDISLVKGDTIDIAFHPQKNEYNGVTSVQLIIDDIHSEYLKEEKLPKQKLYDHRKKTDILPQVNDYVKSSKQNILIFAESKPILDKLKPFDALYARTITRDSLRPCDTLMLFDYPADKETFDKILNQTIPLSIHFMNYDLKYMDEEEFLKTVCKMLKFACHNNNGKVELRRCASFLGKSYKVFELLFSIFDDIGLIKIKEQNQNYYVIDFVGEITDLPKVLHSNKYTILTDLIAECEEFQKSLLEDDIFSLLHT
;
A
#
# COMPACT_ATOMS: atom_id res chain seq x y z
N ASP A 1 6.08 4.11 21.31
CA ASP A 1 7.24 4.37 22.19
C ASP A 1 6.85 4.35 23.66
N LEU A 2 5.74 5.01 24.06
CA LEU A 2 5.30 5.07 25.46
C LEU A 2 3.77 5.12 25.57
N GLU A 3 3.19 4.40 26.55
CA GLU A 3 1.80 4.56 26.96
C GLU A 3 1.70 5.69 27.99
N LEU A 4 0.78 6.65 27.77
CA LEU A 4 0.57 7.80 28.61
C LEU A 4 -0.76 7.69 29.38
N THR A 5 -0.80 8.26 30.56
CA THR A 5 -2.03 8.53 31.30
C THR A 5 -2.63 9.89 30.87
N PRO A 6 -3.92 10.15 31.11
CA PRO A 6 -4.52 11.46 30.78
C PRO A 6 -3.77 12.66 31.38
N ASP A 7 -3.19 12.49 32.57
CA ASP A 7 -2.50 13.56 33.29
C ASP A 7 -1.12 13.87 32.72
N ASP A 8 -0.53 12.93 31.96
CA ASP A 8 0.76 13.13 31.28
C ASP A 8 0.62 13.96 29.99
N ILE A 9 -0.58 14.04 29.42
CA ILE A 9 -0.84 14.68 28.12
C ILE A 9 -1.09 16.19 28.33
N THR A 10 -0.03 16.94 28.43
CA THR A 10 -0.02 18.37 28.75
C THR A 10 0.63 19.21 27.65
N LEU A 11 0.51 20.52 27.73
CA LEU A 11 1.25 21.43 26.85
C LEU A 11 2.76 21.35 27.10
N ASP A 12 3.16 21.14 28.34
CA ASP A 12 4.57 20.99 28.74
C ASP A 12 5.18 19.76 28.06
N LEU A 13 4.47 18.63 27.98
CA LEU A 13 4.92 17.45 27.24
C LEU A 13 5.23 17.80 25.76
N ILE A 14 4.39 18.61 25.13
CA ILE A 14 4.63 19.02 23.74
C ILE A 14 5.88 19.89 23.63
N ASP A 15 6.12 20.76 24.59
CA ASP A 15 7.32 21.61 24.63
C ASP A 15 8.58 20.75 24.86
N ASP A 16 8.51 19.73 25.69
CA ASP A 16 9.61 18.78 25.89
C ASP A 16 9.91 17.96 24.62
N ILE A 17 8.86 17.46 23.93
CA ILE A 17 9.01 16.75 22.67
C ILE A 17 9.67 17.66 21.62
N SER A 18 9.32 18.93 21.58
CA SER A 18 9.88 19.89 20.61
C SER A 18 11.40 20.07 20.73
N GLN A 19 11.99 19.80 21.92
CA GLN A 19 13.43 19.84 22.12
C GLN A 19 14.18 18.70 21.39
N LEU A 20 13.46 17.65 20.94
CA LEU A 20 14.02 16.53 20.18
C LEU A 20 14.05 16.81 18.68
N GLU A 21 13.48 17.92 18.22
CA GLU A 21 13.48 18.30 16.80
C GLU A 21 14.89 18.66 16.27
N PRO A 22 15.16 18.51 14.97
CA PRO A 22 14.21 18.22 13.88
C PRO A 22 13.93 16.72 13.73
N PHE A 23 12.66 16.36 13.52
CA PHE A 23 12.26 15.00 13.21
C PHE A 23 12.45 14.67 11.72
N GLY A 24 12.75 13.40 11.43
CA GLY A 24 12.97 12.91 10.06
C GLY A 24 13.34 11.42 10.03
N ALA A 25 13.84 10.93 8.90
CA ALA A 25 14.12 9.51 8.68
C ALA A 25 15.05 8.86 9.73
N SER A 26 16.03 9.62 10.24
CA SER A 26 16.97 9.13 11.29
C SER A 26 16.58 9.51 12.71
N ASN A 27 15.53 10.31 12.89
CA ASN A 27 15.00 10.75 14.17
C ASN A 27 13.47 10.87 14.04
N PRO A 28 12.73 9.76 14.08
CA PRO A 28 11.28 9.79 13.94
C PRO A 28 10.63 10.52 15.12
N SER A 29 9.51 11.20 14.87
CA SER A 29 8.71 11.79 15.95
C SER A 29 8.19 10.68 16.85
N PRO A 30 8.24 10.83 18.20
CA PRO A 30 7.76 9.83 19.11
C PRO A 30 6.24 9.62 18.96
N ILE A 31 5.82 8.35 19.01
CA ILE A 31 4.44 7.92 18.99
C ILE A 31 4.04 7.50 20.40
N PHE A 32 2.92 8.02 20.90
CA PHE A 32 2.37 7.69 22.21
C PHE A 32 1.09 6.88 22.07
N ALA A 33 0.76 6.13 23.12
CA ALA A 33 -0.51 5.44 23.22
C ALA A 33 -1.31 5.91 24.43
N ILE A 34 -2.64 5.96 24.30
CA ILE A 34 -3.57 6.11 25.43
C ILE A 34 -4.73 5.15 25.22
N LYS A 35 -5.17 4.53 26.33
CA LYS A 35 -6.19 3.49 26.33
C LYS A 35 -7.51 3.94 26.95
N ASN A 36 -8.56 3.17 26.64
CA ASN A 36 -9.90 3.30 27.24
C ASN A 36 -10.56 4.67 27.01
N LEU A 37 -10.32 5.29 25.86
CA LEU A 37 -10.96 6.54 25.45
C LEU A 37 -12.40 6.29 25.01
N LYS A 38 -13.38 6.87 25.68
CA LYS A 38 -14.79 6.80 25.28
C LYS A 38 -15.15 7.90 24.31
N ILE A 39 -15.67 7.56 23.15
CA ILE A 39 -16.09 8.52 22.14
C ILE A 39 -17.35 9.27 22.59
N LYS A 40 -17.26 10.59 22.76
CA LYS A 40 -18.37 11.48 23.07
C LYS A 40 -19.02 12.04 21.83
N GLU A 41 -18.22 12.36 20.84
CA GLU A 41 -18.69 12.92 19.58
C GLU A 41 -17.81 12.48 18.42
N LYS A 42 -18.43 12.22 17.26
CA LYS A 42 -17.76 11.93 16.00
C LYS A 42 -18.22 12.93 14.95
N ARG A 43 -17.29 13.57 14.26
CA ARG A 43 -17.56 14.45 13.11
C ARG A 43 -16.61 14.14 11.96
N LEU A 44 -17.13 14.17 10.74
CA LEU A 44 -16.32 14.13 9.53
C LEU A 44 -15.97 15.56 9.11
N MET A 45 -14.73 15.77 8.70
CA MET A 45 -14.19 17.06 8.29
C MET A 45 -13.61 16.99 6.87
N GLY A 46 -13.38 18.19 6.30
CA GLY A 46 -12.87 18.35 4.94
C GLY A 46 -13.98 18.39 3.90
N GLU A 47 -13.66 18.92 2.73
CA GLU A 47 -14.60 19.14 1.62
C GLU A 47 -15.23 17.82 1.15
N ASN A 48 -14.45 16.72 1.19
CA ASN A 48 -14.87 15.35 0.82
C ASN A 48 -15.24 14.50 2.04
N LYS A 49 -15.35 15.07 3.25
CA LYS A 49 -15.63 14.33 4.50
C LYS A 49 -14.65 13.18 4.77
N ASN A 50 -13.41 13.32 4.32
CA ASN A 50 -12.38 12.28 4.38
C ASN A 50 -11.47 12.37 5.62
N HIS A 51 -11.72 13.28 6.54
CA HIS A 51 -10.99 13.39 7.81
C HIS A 51 -11.94 13.13 8.97
N LEU A 52 -11.42 12.48 10.02
CA LEU A 52 -12.18 12.15 11.20
C LEU A 52 -11.77 13.06 12.37
N ARG A 53 -12.75 13.67 13.04
CA ARG A 53 -12.58 14.33 14.33
C ARG A 53 -13.40 13.60 15.38
N LEU A 54 -12.74 13.23 16.47
CA LEU A 54 -13.36 12.63 17.63
C LEU A 54 -13.17 13.55 18.84
N THR A 55 -14.22 13.69 19.66
CA THR A 55 -14.09 14.15 21.03
C THR A 55 -14.15 12.91 21.90
N CYS A 56 -13.05 12.60 22.60
CA CYS A 56 -12.92 11.42 23.43
C CYS A 56 -12.75 11.80 24.89
N GLN A 57 -13.24 10.95 25.81
CA GLN A 57 -13.11 11.13 27.24
C GLN A 57 -12.49 9.90 27.89
N VAL A 58 -11.56 10.14 28.82
CA VAL A 58 -11.08 9.13 29.76
C VAL A 58 -11.02 9.74 31.15
N GLY A 59 -11.66 9.10 32.13
CA GLY A 59 -11.89 9.71 33.45
C GLY A 59 -12.67 11.01 33.32
N ASN A 60 -12.10 12.11 33.83
CA ASN A 60 -12.68 13.45 33.77
C ASN A 60 -12.06 14.32 32.66
N THR A 61 -11.12 13.80 31.90
CA THR A 61 -10.39 14.56 30.88
C THR A 61 -10.95 14.29 29.49
N GLU A 62 -11.19 15.37 28.72
CA GLU A 62 -11.60 15.30 27.33
C GLU A 62 -10.46 15.67 26.39
N PHE A 63 -10.34 14.94 25.30
CA PHE A 63 -9.35 15.15 24.24
C PHE A 63 -10.01 15.35 22.90
N ASN A 64 -9.49 16.33 22.13
CA ASN A 64 -9.78 16.46 20.71
C ASN A 64 -8.79 15.60 19.92
N CYS A 65 -9.31 14.64 19.16
CA CYS A 65 -8.52 13.73 18.37
C CYS A 65 -8.84 13.93 16.88
N ILE A 66 -7.80 13.94 16.04
CA ILE A 66 -7.96 14.05 14.58
C ILE A 66 -7.22 12.92 13.90
N ARG A 67 -7.89 12.26 12.94
CA ARG A 67 -7.28 11.32 12.02
C ARG A 67 -7.43 11.84 10.59
N TRP A 68 -6.29 11.99 9.92
CA TRP A 68 -6.25 12.50 8.54
C TRP A 68 -6.47 11.37 7.53
N LYS A 69 -7.24 11.67 6.47
CA LYS A 69 -7.46 10.78 5.30
C LYS A 69 -8.19 9.45 5.58
N ASP A 70 -8.88 9.33 6.71
CA ASP A 70 -9.56 8.09 7.10
C ASP A 70 -10.90 8.41 7.78
N GLY A 71 -11.82 9.02 7.02
CA GLY A 71 -13.14 9.42 7.51
C GLY A 71 -14.14 8.26 7.68
N ASP A 72 -13.88 7.13 7.03
CA ASP A 72 -14.86 6.01 6.92
C ASP A 72 -14.62 4.89 7.93
N ILE A 73 -14.43 5.25 9.20
CA ILE A 73 -14.31 4.26 10.29
C ILE A 73 -15.68 4.04 10.92
N SER A 74 -16.08 2.78 11.14
CA SER A 74 -17.37 2.37 11.72
C SER A 74 -17.51 2.60 13.22
N LEU A 75 -16.80 3.61 13.78
CA LEU A 75 -16.91 4.02 15.17
C LEU A 75 -18.15 4.89 15.40
N VAL A 76 -18.79 4.71 16.55
CA VAL A 76 -19.95 5.50 16.95
C VAL A 76 -19.75 6.12 18.35
N LYS A 77 -20.59 7.11 18.67
CA LYS A 77 -20.63 7.67 20.02
C LYS A 77 -20.91 6.57 21.05
N GLY A 78 -20.10 6.50 22.08
CA GLY A 78 -20.20 5.52 23.17
C GLY A 78 -19.18 4.41 23.09
N ASP A 79 -18.56 4.19 21.93
CA ASP A 79 -17.49 3.20 21.78
C ASP A 79 -16.27 3.58 22.61
N THR A 80 -15.54 2.56 23.06
CA THR A 80 -14.26 2.72 23.76
C THR A 80 -13.15 2.33 22.80
N ILE A 81 -12.12 3.18 22.70
CA ILE A 81 -10.98 2.99 21.79
C ILE A 81 -9.66 3.20 22.52
N ASP A 82 -8.64 2.53 22.03
CA ASP A 82 -7.24 2.84 22.31
C ASP A 82 -6.66 3.51 21.07
N ILE A 83 -5.80 4.50 21.25
CA ILE A 83 -5.18 5.19 20.09
C ILE A 83 -3.67 5.26 20.22
N ALA A 84 -2.99 5.15 19.08
CA ALA A 84 -1.62 5.60 18.90
C ALA A 84 -1.66 7.01 18.30
N PHE A 85 -0.87 7.96 18.82
CA PHE A 85 -1.01 9.37 18.47
C PHE A 85 0.28 10.17 18.63
N HIS A 86 0.30 11.33 17.96
CA HIS A 86 1.22 12.43 18.22
C HIS A 86 0.48 13.60 18.86
N PRO A 87 0.91 14.13 20.02
CA PRO A 87 0.30 15.31 20.61
C PRO A 87 0.74 16.58 19.87
N GLN A 88 -0.19 17.50 19.63
CA GLN A 88 0.09 18.79 18.99
C GLN A 88 -0.61 19.93 19.74
N LYS A 89 -0.02 21.14 19.68
CA LYS A 89 -0.71 22.36 20.11
C LYS A 89 -1.76 22.78 19.08
N ASN A 90 -2.96 23.06 19.57
CA ASN A 90 -4.04 23.63 18.77
C ASN A 90 -4.41 24.99 19.34
N GLU A 91 -4.31 26.04 18.53
CA GLU A 91 -4.76 27.40 18.89
C GLU A 91 -6.07 27.71 18.19
N TYR A 92 -7.07 28.00 18.99
CA TYR A 92 -8.37 28.41 18.47
C TYR A 92 -8.97 29.54 19.35
N ASN A 93 -9.34 30.66 18.74
CA ASN A 93 -9.88 31.84 19.44
C ASN A 93 -9.02 32.33 20.63
N GLY A 94 -7.69 32.25 20.51
CA GLY A 94 -6.76 32.69 21.55
C GLY A 94 -6.61 31.68 22.72
N VAL A 95 -7.20 30.51 22.64
CA VAL A 95 -7.04 29.43 23.60
C VAL A 95 -6.15 28.35 23.01
N THR A 96 -5.04 28.03 23.69
CA THR A 96 -4.15 26.92 23.34
C THR A 96 -4.58 25.67 24.08
N SER A 97 -4.71 24.57 23.37
CA SER A 97 -5.11 23.27 23.90
C SER A 97 -4.29 22.14 23.28
N VAL A 98 -4.25 20.98 23.94
CA VAL A 98 -3.65 19.78 23.37
C VAL A 98 -4.65 19.13 22.41
N GLN A 99 -4.17 18.75 21.23
CA GLN A 99 -4.87 17.96 20.24
C GLN A 99 -4.07 16.68 19.95
N LEU A 100 -4.76 15.55 19.81
CA LEU A 100 -4.14 14.26 19.52
C LEU A 100 -4.29 13.95 18.03
N ILE A 101 -3.19 13.88 17.31
CA ILE A 101 -3.20 13.42 15.91
C ILE A 101 -3.06 11.90 15.92
N ILE A 102 -4.10 11.23 15.51
CA ILE A 102 -4.21 9.76 15.55
C ILE A 102 -3.47 9.15 14.37
N ASP A 103 -2.54 8.24 14.66
CA ASP A 103 -1.89 7.38 13.68
C ASP A 103 -2.64 6.06 13.53
N ASP A 104 -3.04 5.46 14.67
CA ASP A 104 -3.79 4.21 14.64
C ASP A 104 -4.85 4.14 15.75
N ILE A 105 -5.89 3.33 15.54
CA ILE A 105 -7.00 3.14 16.47
C ILE A 105 -7.20 1.64 16.68
N HIS A 106 -7.18 1.20 17.92
CA HIS A 106 -7.62 -0.12 18.32
C HIS A 106 -8.94 -0.01 19.11
N SER A 107 -9.91 -0.88 18.80
CA SER A 107 -11.16 -0.98 19.55
C SER A 107 -11.77 -2.37 19.38
N GLU A 108 -12.29 -2.93 20.48
CA GLU A 108 -13.11 -4.15 20.41
C GLU A 108 -14.42 -3.92 19.62
N TYR A 109 -14.82 -2.65 19.44
CA TYR A 109 -16.00 -2.23 18.66
C TYR A 109 -15.67 -1.81 17.24
N LEU A 110 -14.42 -1.51 16.91
CA LEU A 110 -13.95 -1.74 15.57
C LEU A 110 -14.18 -3.24 15.41
N LYS A 111 -15.39 -3.59 14.97
CA LYS A 111 -15.50 -4.80 14.20
C LYS A 111 -14.36 -4.64 13.20
N GLU A 112 -13.26 -5.40 13.35
CA GLU A 112 -12.76 -5.99 12.15
C GLU A 112 -14.06 -6.26 11.40
N GLU A 113 -14.34 -5.57 10.31
CA GLU A 113 -15.22 -6.15 9.32
C GLU A 113 -14.52 -7.47 9.08
N LYS A 114 -14.95 -8.50 9.84
CA LYS A 114 -14.54 -9.87 9.58
C LYS A 114 -15.02 -10.03 8.17
N LEU A 115 -14.11 -9.78 7.25
CA LEU A 115 -14.31 -10.01 5.84
C LEU A 115 -15.09 -11.31 5.82
N PRO A 116 -16.33 -11.34 5.34
CA PRO A 116 -17.22 -12.48 5.49
C PRO A 116 -16.39 -13.68 5.14
N LYS A 117 -16.29 -14.71 6.04
CA LYS A 117 -15.33 -15.82 5.91
C LYS A 117 -15.18 -16.17 4.44
N GLN A 118 -14.14 -15.67 3.83
CA GLN A 118 -13.93 -15.74 2.40
C GLN A 118 -13.79 -17.22 2.04
N LYS A 119 -14.52 -17.65 1.04
CA LYS A 119 -14.34 -19.01 0.51
C LYS A 119 -13.08 -18.99 -0.34
N LEU A 120 -12.12 -19.83 0.04
CA LEU A 120 -10.84 -19.93 -0.65
C LEU A 120 -10.82 -21.15 -1.56
N TYR A 121 -10.38 -20.94 -2.80
CA TYR A 121 -10.28 -21.98 -3.81
C TYR A 121 -8.84 -22.02 -4.36
N ASP A 122 -8.18 -23.14 -4.18
CA ASP A 122 -6.81 -23.36 -4.68
C ASP A 122 -6.82 -24.02 -6.05
N HIS A 123 -6.38 -23.28 -7.06
CA HIS A 123 -6.20 -23.75 -8.43
C HIS A 123 -4.74 -23.65 -8.89
N ARG A 124 -3.80 -23.37 -7.99
CA ARG A 124 -2.38 -23.17 -8.32
C ARG A 124 -1.72 -24.35 -8.99
N LYS A 125 -2.19 -25.57 -8.70
CA LYS A 125 -1.69 -26.81 -9.31
C LYS A 125 -2.39 -27.19 -10.61
N LYS A 126 -3.41 -26.45 -11.06
CA LYS A 126 -4.15 -26.76 -12.28
C LYS A 126 -3.52 -26.05 -13.47
N THR A 127 -3.28 -26.77 -14.54
CA THR A 127 -2.78 -26.26 -15.83
C THR A 127 -3.90 -26.28 -16.87
N ASP A 128 -3.76 -25.48 -17.91
CA ASP A 128 -4.64 -25.48 -19.09
C ASP A 128 -6.13 -25.26 -18.83
N ILE A 129 -6.47 -24.55 -17.73
CA ILE A 129 -7.86 -24.30 -17.31
C ILE A 129 -8.43 -22.96 -17.86
N LEU A 130 -7.64 -22.15 -18.56
CA LEU A 130 -8.08 -20.81 -19.03
C LEU A 130 -9.34 -20.85 -19.90
N PRO A 131 -9.51 -21.80 -20.86
CA PRO A 131 -10.75 -21.88 -21.64
C PRO A 131 -11.97 -22.12 -20.76
N GLN A 132 -11.90 -23.10 -19.83
CA GLN A 132 -13.01 -23.44 -18.92
C GLN A 132 -13.33 -22.28 -17.98
N VAL A 133 -12.29 -21.59 -17.45
CA VAL A 133 -12.48 -20.43 -16.58
C VAL A 133 -13.11 -19.26 -17.36
N ASN A 134 -12.71 -19.04 -18.62
CA ASN A 134 -13.30 -18.03 -19.47
C ASN A 134 -14.80 -18.29 -19.72
N ASP A 135 -15.17 -19.54 -20.01
CA ASP A 135 -16.57 -19.93 -20.21
C ASP A 135 -17.41 -19.81 -18.93
N TYR A 136 -16.80 -20.17 -17.77
CA TYR A 136 -17.42 -19.94 -16.47
C TYR A 136 -17.68 -18.46 -16.22
N VAL A 137 -16.69 -17.61 -16.46
CA VAL A 137 -16.80 -16.15 -16.27
C VAL A 137 -17.84 -15.54 -17.21
N LYS A 138 -17.97 -16.06 -18.46
CA LYS A 138 -19.01 -15.64 -19.41
C LYS A 138 -20.43 -15.97 -18.93
N SER A 139 -20.62 -17.17 -18.40
CA SER A 139 -21.93 -17.66 -17.99
C SER A 139 -22.35 -17.22 -16.59
N SER A 140 -21.42 -16.76 -15.77
CA SER A 140 -21.67 -16.38 -14.39
C SER A 140 -22.46 -15.08 -14.27
N LYS A 141 -23.44 -15.07 -13.36
CA LYS A 141 -24.17 -13.86 -12.94
C LYS A 141 -23.46 -13.08 -11.82
N GLN A 142 -22.39 -13.65 -11.24
CA GLN A 142 -21.62 -13.00 -10.19
C GLN A 142 -20.75 -11.88 -10.75
N ASN A 143 -20.49 -10.87 -9.92
CA ASN A 143 -19.49 -9.87 -10.20
C ASN A 143 -18.10 -10.46 -9.96
N ILE A 144 -17.49 -11.03 -11.01
CA ILE A 144 -16.16 -11.64 -10.98
C ILE A 144 -15.14 -10.62 -11.46
N LEU A 145 -14.07 -10.40 -10.69
CA LEU A 145 -12.93 -9.62 -11.09
C LEU A 145 -11.67 -10.49 -11.18
N ILE A 146 -10.81 -10.16 -12.13
CA ILE A 146 -9.57 -10.85 -12.45
C ILE A 146 -8.42 -9.93 -12.06
N PHE A 147 -7.69 -10.24 -10.99
CA PHE A 147 -6.47 -9.49 -10.69
C PHE A 147 -5.32 -9.97 -11.56
N ALA A 148 -4.87 -9.09 -12.44
CA ALA A 148 -3.70 -9.29 -13.29
C ALA A 148 -3.14 -7.95 -13.73
N GLU A 149 -1.85 -7.71 -13.49
CA GLU A 149 -1.21 -6.42 -13.78
C GLU A 149 0.12 -6.55 -14.50
N SER A 150 0.80 -7.68 -14.36
CA SER A 150 2.06 -7.90 -15.07
C SER A 150 1.83 -8.20 -16.55
N LYS A 151 2.72 -7.68 -17.39
CA LYS A 151 2.61 -7.84 -18.83
C LYS A 151 2.52 -9.32 -19.27
N PRO A 152 3.33 -10.26 -18.76
CA PRO A 152 3.25 -11.67 -19.17
C PRO A 152 1.88 -12.28 -18.92
N ILE A 153 1.24 -11.95 -17.78
CA ILE A 153 -0.09 -12.46 -17.46
C ILE A 153 -1.16 -11.78 -18.30
N LEU A 154 -1.09 -10.48 -18.49
CA LEU A 154 -2.02 -9.75 -19.36
C LEU A 154 -1.97 -10.29 -20.81
N ASP A 155 -0.78 -10.54 -21.36
CA ASP A 155 -0.62 -11.13 -22.69
C ASP A 155 -1.20 -12.56 -22.74
N LYS A 156 -1.06 -13.36 -21.67
CA LYS A 156 -1.65 -14.70 -21.54
C LYS A 156 -3.18 -14.68 -21.48
N LEU A 157 -3.77 -13.67 -20.83
CA LEU A 157 -5.22 -13.52 -20.70
C LEU A 157 -5.89 -12.88 -21.93
N LYS A 158 -5.16 -12.12 -22.73
CA LYS A 158 -5.67 -11.37 -23.89
C LYS A 158 -6.49 -12.20 -24.89
N PRO A 159 -6.17 -13.48 -25.19
CA PRO A 159 -7.00 -14.32 -26.06
C PRO A 159 -8.36 -14.72 -25.45
N PHE A 160 -8.54 -14.54 -24.13
CA PHE A 160 -9.71 -14.93 -23.38
C PHE A 160 -10.56 -13.68 -23.04
N ASP A 161 -11.46 -13.32 -23.92
CA ASP A 161 -12.24 -12.07 -23.93
C ASP A 161 -12.95 -11.78 -22.59
N ALA A 162 -13.59 -12.77 -21.98
CA ALA A 162 -14.29 -12.56 -20.71
C ALA A 162 -13.35 -12.36 -19.51
N LEU A 163 -12.22 -13.05 -19.50
CA LEU A 163 -11.18 -12.84 -18.49
C LEU A 163 -10.54 -11.46 -18.66
N TYR A 164 -10.12 -11.16 -19.87
CA TYR A 164 -9.44 -9.89 -20.17
C TYR A 164 -10.31 -8.65 -19.90
N ALA A 165 -11.60 -8.71 -20.26
CA ALA A 165 -12.55 -7.61 -20.03
C ALA A 165 -12.83 -7.33 -18.54
N ARG A 166 -12.59 -8.30 -17.66
CA ARG A 166 -12.82 -8.17 -16.20
C ARG A 166 -11.53 -8.00 -15.40
N THR A 167 -10.42 -7.77 -16.11
CA THR A 167 -9.12 -7.57 -15.47
C THR A 167 -9.07 -6.25 -14.72
N ILE A 168 -8.52 -6.30 -13.53
CA ILE A 168 -8.20 -5.16 -12.67
C ILE A 168 -6.74 -5.20 -12.27
N THR A 169 -6.21 -4.02 -11.95
CA THR A 169 -4.87 -3.82 -11.41
C THR A 169 -4.96 -3.17 -10.03
N ARG A 170 -3.84 -3.01 -9.32
CA ARG A 170 -3.77 -2.31 -8.03
C ARG A 170 -4.30 -0.86 -8.06
N ASP A 171 -4.44 -0.26 -9.24
CA ASP A 171 -4.94 1.11 -9.42
C ASP A 171 -6.41 1.17 -9.86
N SER A 172 -7.06 0.02 -10.10
CA SER A 172 -8.45 -0.07 -10.58
C SER A 172 -9.34 -0.97 -9.73
N LEU A 173 -8.98 -1.14 -8.46
CA LEU A 173 -9.70 -1.99 -7.50
C LEU A 173 -11.14 -1.48 -7.27
N ARG A 174 -12.07 -2.41 -7.11
CA ARG A 174 -13.48 -2.15 -6.82
C ARG A 174 -14.14 -3.40 -6.22
N PRO A 175 -15.23 -3.27 -5.46
CA PRO A 175 -15.92 -4.43 -4.85
C PRO A 175 -16.36 -5.48 -5.85
N CYS A 176 -16.29 -6.76 -5.43
CA CYS A 176 -16.71 -7.91 -6.25
C CYS A 176 -17.23 -9.06 -5.38
N ASP A 177 -17.97 -10.00 -6.01
CA ASP A 177 -18.38 -11.24 -5.36
C ASP A 177 -17.24 -12.28 -5.35
N THR A 178 -16.50 -12.34 -6.44
CA THR A 178 -15.42 -13.31 -6.66
C THR A 178 -14.19 -12.61 -7.19
N LEU A 179 -13.07 -12.78 -6.51
CA LEU A 179 -11.75 -12.34 -6.94
C LEU A 179 -10.93 -13.56 -7.42
N MET A 180 -10.44 -13.50 -8.65
CA MET A 180 -9.49 -14.49 -9.18
C MET A 180 -8.11 -13.87 -9.31
N LEU A 181 -7.13 -14.39 -8.57
CA LEU A 181 -5.75 -13.93 -8.59
C LEU A 181 -4.98 -14.70 -9.65
N PHE A 182 -4.78 -14.09 -10.80
CA PHE A 182 -3.91 -14.60 -11.88
C PHE A 182 -2.51 -14.06 -11.78
N ASP A 183 -2.35 -12.93 -11.12
CA ASP A 183 -1.08 -12.34 -10.74
C ASP A 183 -0.99 -12.27 -9.21
N TYR A 184 0.22 -12.33 -8.67
CA TYR A 184 0.44 -12.24 -7.24
C TYR A 184 1.14 -10.92 -6.93
N PRO A 185 0.61 -10.10 -6.00
CA PRO A 185 1.21 -8.83 -5.63
C PRO A 185 2.61 -9.04 -5.06
N ALA A 186 3.44 -8.01 -5.23
CA ALA A 186 4.84 -8.07 -4.85
C ALA A 186 5.10 -7.90 -3.33
N ASP A 187 4.08 -7.47 -2.57
CA ASP A 187 4.19 -7.24 -1.13
C ASP A 187 2.83 -7.38 -0.43
N LYS A 188 2.89 -7.58 0.89
CA LYS A 188 1.70 -7.75 1.73
C LYS A 188 0.81 -6.51 1.73
N GLU A 189 1.39 -5.31 1.74
CA GLU A 189 0.63 -4.04 1.72
C GLU A 189 -0.29 -3.97 0.48
N THR A 190 0.26 -4.33 -0.69
CA THR A 190 -0.52 -4.40 -1.93
C THR A 190 -1.58 -5.51 -1.87
N PHE A 191 -1.25 -6.67 -1.30
CA PHE A 191 -2.20 -7.77 -1.15
C PHE A 191 -3.36 -7.40 -0.23
N ASP A 192 -3.08 -6.84 0.93
CA ASP A 192 -4.09 -6.38 1.88
C ASP A 192 -4.96 -5.27 1.27
N LYS A 193 -4.36 -4.33 0.54
CA LYS A 193 -5.10 -3.30 -0.20
C LYS A 193 -6.05 -3.91 -1.23
N ILE A 194 -5.62 -4.94 -1.98
CA ILE A 194 -6.47 -5.65 -2.94
C ILE A 194 -7.67 -6.24 -2.21
N LEU A 195 -7.48 -6.97 -1.13
CA LEU A 195 -8.55 -7.61 -0.37
C LEU A 195 -9.51 -6.60 0.25
N ASN A 196 -8.98 -5.55 0.87
CA ASN A 196 -9.76 -4.51 1.54
C ASN A 196 -10.61 -3.66 0.58
N GLN A 197 -10.16 -3.46 -0.65
CA GLN A 197 -10.90 -2.66 -1.64
C GLN A 197 -11.82 -3.50 -2.53
N THR A 198 -11.51 -4.80 -2.73
CA THR A 198 -12.39 -5.68 -3.51
C THR A 198 -13.45 -6.39 -2.65
N ILE A 199 -13.24 -6.54 -1.34
CA ILE A 199 -14.13 -7.15 -0.35
C ILE A 199 -14.82 -8.43 -0.90
N PRO A 200 -14.06 -9.41 -1.43
CA PRO A 200 -14.65 -10.54 -2.13
C PRO A 200 -15.27 -11.54 -1.17
N LEU A 201 -16.38 -12.19 -1.57
CA LEU A 201 -16.98 -13.34 -0.87
C LEU A 201 -16.19 -14.62 -1.12
N SER A 202 -15.51 -14.71 -2.26
CA SER A 202 -14.64 -15.84 -2.62
C SER A 202 -13.37 -15.37 -3.33
N ILE A 203 -12.25 -16.06 -3.02
CA ILE A 203 -10.94 -15.80 -3.63
C ILE A 203 -10.46 -17.11 -4.28
N HIS A 204 -10.07 -17.02 -5.54
CA HIS A 204 -9.50 -18.11 -6.32
C HIS A 204 -8.03 -17.82 -6.58
N PHE A 205 -7.14 -18.64 -6.02
CA PHE A 205 -5.71 -18.63 -6.31
C PHE A 205 -5.46 -19.44 -7.58
N MET A 206 -5.11 -18.75 -8.66
CA MET A 206 -4.93 -19.38 -9.98
C MET A 206 -3.46 -19.79 -10.19
N ASN A 207 -3.23 -20.65 -11.20
CA ASN A 207 -1.85 -20.99 -11.58
C ASN A 207 -1.14 -19.76 -12.15
N TYR A 208 -0.01 -19.46 -11.56
CA TYR A 208 0.88 -18.37 -11.98
C TYR A 208 2.26 -18.94 -12.29
N ASP A 209 2.72 -18.74 -13.51
CA ASP A 209 4.04 -19.15 -13.95
C ASP A 209 5.03 -18.02 -13.60
N LEU A 210 5.54 -18.03 -12.37
CA LEU A 210 6.54 -17.06 -11.92
C LEU A 210 7.84 -17.27 -12.71
N LYS A 211 8.07 -16.42 -13.67
CA LYS A 211 9.39 -16.26 -14.30
C LYS A 211 10.06 -15.07 -13.63
N TYR A 212 10.98 -15.40 -12.71
CA TYR A 212 11.87 -14.38 -12.18
C TYR A 212 12.80 -13.93 -13.31
N MET A 213 12.80 -12.61 -13.51
CA MET A 213 13.75 -11.97 -14.41
C MET A 213 15.06 -11.88 -13.65
N ASP A 214 16.19 -12.30 -14.25
CA ASP A 214 17.47 -12.06 -13.63
C ASP A 214 17.73 -10.55 -13.47
N GLU A 215 18.62 -10.20 -12.58
CA GLU A 215 18.87 -8.82 -12.21
C GLU A 215 19.32 -7.96 -13.39
N GLU A 216 20.20 -8.49 -14.24
CA GLU A 216 20.72 -7.77 -15.40
C GLU A 216 19.59 -7.51 -16.42
N GLU A 217 18.76 -8.52 -16.67
CA GLU A 217 17.58 -8.40 -17.53
C GLU A 217 16.56 -7.40 -16.97
N PHE A 218 16.33 -7.43 -15.64
CA PHE A 218 15.46 -6.48 -14.95
C PHE A 218 15.95 -5.03 -15.15
N LEU A 219 17.22 -4.76 -14.83
CA LEU A 219 17.79 -3.42 -15.00
C LEU A 219 17.77 -2.95 -16.44
N LYS A 220 18.10 -3.82 -17.40
CA LYS A 220 18.01 -3.53 -18.83
C LYS A 220 16.58 -3.21 -19.27
N THR A 221 15.60 -3.95 -18.75
CA THR A 221 14.19 -3.74 -19.08
C THR A 221 13.70 -2.41 -18.54
N VAL A 222 14.05 -2.06 -17.31
CA VAL A 222 13.73 -0.74 -16.74
C VAL A 222 14.35 0.36 -17.60
N CYS A 223 15.63 0.27 -17.98
CA CYS A 223 16.27 1.26 -18.84
C CYS A 223 15.56 1.43 -20.18
N LYS A 224 15.12 0.33 -20.82
CA LYS A 224 14.33 0.40 -22.07
C LYS A 224 13.02 1.14 -21.86
N MET A 225 12.31 0.89 -20.74
CA MET A 225 11.07 1.59 -20.40
C MET A 225 11.33 3.09 -20.20
N LEU A 226 12.41 3.47 -19.51
CA LEU A 226 12.75 4.86 -19.26
C LEU A 226 13.14 5.59 -20.56
N LYS A 227 13.95 4.96 -21.44
CA LYS A 227 14.25 5.50 -22.76
C LYS A 227 12.98 5.69 -23.60
N PHE A 228 12.08 4.71 -23.57
CA PHE A 228 10.79 4.83 -24.26
C PHE A 228 9.98 6.02 -23.72
N ALA A 229 9.91 6.20 -22.41
CA ALA A 229 9.21 7.33 -21.80
C ALA A 229 9.83 8.69 -22.19
N CYS A 230 11.16 8.79 -22.25
CA CYS A 230 11.83 10.00 -22.69
C CYS A 230 11.52 10.33 -24.16
N HIS A 231 11.44 9.32 -25.04
CA HIS A 231 11.17 9.56 -26.47
C HIS A 231 9.68 9.81 -26.78
N ASN A 232 8.77 9.17 -26.05
CA ASN A 232 7.35 9.12 -26.43
C ASN A 232 6.42 9.85 -25.43
N ASN A 233 6.90 10.19 -24.22
CA ASN A 233 6.09 10.75 -23.16
C ASN A 233 6.79 11.92 -22.44
N ASN A 234 7.66 12.64 -23.13
CA ASN A 234 8.43 13.79 -22.59
C ASN A 234 9.12 13.48 -21.25
N GLY A 235 9.60 12.25 -21.07
CA GLY A 235 10.26 11.79 -19.85
C GLY A 235 9.33 11.52 -18.67
N LYS A 236 8.02 11.59 -18.83
CA LYS A 236 7.05 11.33 -17.77
C LYS A 236 6.92 9.83 -17.49
N VAL A 237 7.19 9.42 -16.26
CA VAL A 237 7.20 8.03 -15.80
C VAL A 237 6.37 7.90 -14.52
N GLU A 238 5.38 7.02 -14.54
CA GLU A 238 4.57 6.65 -13.39
C GLU A 238 5.17 5.41 -12.72
N LEU A 239 5.89 5.57 -11.58
CA LEU A 239 6.59 4.46 -10.93
C LEU A 239 5.66 3.31 -10.54
N ARG A 240 4.46 3.62 -10.05
CA ARG A 240 3.46 2.59 -9.69
C ARG A 240 3.13 1.71 -10.88
N ARG A 241 2.98 2.32 -12.06
CA ARG A 241 2.68 1.59 -13.29
C ARG A 241 3.87 0.75 -13.77
N CYS A 242 5.10 1.26 -13.61
CA CYS A 242 6.31 0.49 -13.90
C CYS A 242 6.44 -0.71 -12.94
N ALA A 243 6.21 -0.50 -11.66
CA ALA A 243 6.25 -1.53 -10.63
C ALA A 243 5.22 -2.64 -10.91
N SER A 244 3.97 -2.25 -11.17
CA SER A 244 2.88 -3.15 -11.57
C SER A 244 3.23 -3.98 -12.79
N PHE A 245 3.72 -3.33 -13.85
CA PHE A 245 4.09 -3.97 -15.12
C PHE A 245 5.20 -5.03 -14.98
N LEU A 246 6.13 -4.84 -14.05
CA LEU A 246 7.25 -5.77 -13.79
C LEU A 246 7.02 -6.66 -12.55
N GLY A 247 5.84 -6.59 -11.92
CA GLY A 247 5.49 -7.42 -10.75
C GLY A 247 6.37 -7.16 -9.53
N LYS A 248 6.82 -5.92 -9.33
CA LYS A 248 7.65 -5.50 -8.19
C LYS A 248 6.91 -4.49 -7.31
N SER A 249 7.42 -4.25 -6.10
CA SER A 249 6.88 -3.23 -5.21
C SER A 249 7.24 -1.82 -5.68
N TYR A 250 6.47 -0.84 -5.24
CA TYR A 250 6.76 0.57 -5.51
C TYR A 250 8.11 1.00 -4.92
N LYS A 251 8.46 0.49 -3.74
CA LYS A 251 9.71 0.80 -3.03
C LYS A 251 10.95 0.41 -3.83
N VAL A 252 10.90 -0.72 -4.56
CA VAL A 252 11.98 -1.14 -5.47
C VAL A 252 12.25 -0.07 -6.53
N PHE A 253 11.18 0.50 -7.11
CA PHE A 253 11.32 1.50 -8.15
C PHE A 253 11.76 2.87 -7.60
N GLU A 254 11.29 3.29 -6.44
CA GLU A 254 11.76 4.52 -5.79
C GLU A 254 13.27 4.47 -5.54
N LEU A 255 13.73 3.34 -4.95
CA LEU A 255 15.15 3.16 -4.67
C LEU A 255 15.98 3.08 -5.95
N LEU A 256 15.49 2.33 -6.95
CA LEU A 256 16.17 2.18 -8.25
C LEU A 256 16.33 3.53 -8.97
N PHE A 257 15.29 4.37 -8.96
CA PHE A 257 15.37 5.72 -9.54
C PHE A 257 16.37 6.60 -8.80
N SER A 258 16.41 6.52 -7.46
CA SER A 258 17.42 7.20 -6.68
C SER A 258 18.84 6.74 -7.05
N ILE A 259 19.05 5.43 -7.23
CA ILE A 259 20.34 4.90 -7.66
C ILE A 259 20.69 5.39 -9.07
N PHE A 260 19.75 5.36 -10.00
CA PHE A 260 19.97 5.79 -11.38
C PHE A 260 20.32 7.28 -11.50
N ASP A 261 19.72 8.12 -10.65
CA ASP A 261 20.07 9.55 -10.57
C ASP A 261 21.47 9.74 -9.96
N ASP A 262 21.79 9.05 -8.85
CA ASP A 262 23.09 9.10 -8.18
C ASP A 262 24.25 8.70 -9.11
N ILE A 263 24.07 7.68 -9.96
CA ILE A 263 25.11 7.22 -10.91
C ILE A 263 25.12 8.01 -12.23
N GLY A 264 24.22 8.99 -12.38
CA GLY A 264 24.12 9.82 -13.58
C GLY A 264 23.54 9.11 -14.80
N LEU A 265 22.77 8.03 -14.62
CA LEU A 265 22.09 7.32 -15.72
C LEU A 265 20.84 8.07 -16.16
N ILE A 266 20.11 8.64 -15.19
CA ILE A 266 18.99 9.54 -15.42
C ILE A 266 19.25 10.87 -14.70
N LYS A 267 18.46 11.88 -15.03
CA LYS A 267 18.35 13.13 -14.28
C LYS A 267 16.88 13.38 -13.98
N ILE A 268 16.53 13.41 -12.69
CA ILE A 268 15.19 13.73 -12.24
C ILE A 268 15.00 15.24 -12.34
N LYS A 269 14.02 15.68 -13.16
CA LYS A 269 13.66 17.09 -13.33
C LYS A 269 12.52 17.53 -12.43
N GLU A 270 11.55 16.63 -12.26
CA GLU A 270 10.35 16.87 -11.48
C GLU A 270 9.94 15.55 -10.81
N GLN A 271 9.48 15.64 -9.58
CA GLN A 271 8.97 14.53 -8.81
C GLN A 271 7.72 14.97 -8.05
N ASN A 272 6.66 14.17 -8.13
CA ASN A 272 5.48 14.29 -7.28
C ASN A 272 4.97 12.90 -6.90
N GLN A 273 3.83 12.84 -6.17
CA GLN A 273 3.27 11.57 -5.67
C GLN A 273 2.85 10.59 -6.78
N ASN A 274 2.63 11.04 -8.01
CA ASN A 274 2.06 10.23 -9.09
C ASN A 274 3.07 9.90 -10.19
N TYR A 275 4.00 10.79 -10.49
CA TYR A 275 4.95 10.61 -11.58
C TYR A 275 6.28 11.31 -11.34
N TYR A 276 7.27 10.89 -12.08
CA TYR A 276 8.57 11.54 -12.25
C TYR A 276 8.70 12.05 -13.68
N VAL A 277 9.37 13.18 -13.85
CA VAL A 277 9.84 13.64 -15.16
C VAL A 277 11.35 13.54 -15.18
N ILE A 278 11.88 12.78 -16.12
CA ILE A 278 13.29 12.46 -16.20
C ILE A 278 13.87 12.76 -17.60
N ASP A 279 15.19 13.00 -17.62
CA ASP A 279 16.01 12.80 -18.82
C ASP A 279 16.81 11.51 -18.66
N PHE A 280 16.95 10.75 -19.72
CA PHE A 280 17.88 9.64 -19.78
C PHE A 280 19.22 10.18 -20.33
N VAL A 281 20.22 10.28 -19.44
CA VAL A 281 21.48 11.01 -19.70
C VAL A 281 22.64 10.07 -20.01
N GLY A 282 22.69 8.92 -19.29
CA GLY A 282 23.75 7.93 -19.44
C GLY A 282 23.48 6.90 -20.54
N GLU A 283 24.26 5.84 -20.55
CA GLU A 283 24.12 4.72 -21.47
C GLU A 283 23.77 3.41 -20.71
N ILE A 284 23.21 2.41 -21.40
CA ILE A 284 22.91 1.10 -20.80
C ILE A 284 24.20 0.41 -20.32
N THR A 285 25.34 0.74 -20.95
CA THR A 285 26.67 0.28 -20.55
C THR A 285 27.10 0.79 -19.17
N ASP A 286 26.41 1.79 -18.62
CA ASP A 286 26.65 2.32 -17.26
C ASP A 286 25.96 1.49 -16.16
N LEU A 287 25.07 0.53 -16.51
CA LEU A 287 24.36 -0.30 -15.52
C LEU A 287 25.26 -1.01 -14.51
N PRO A 288 26.46 -1.51 -14.84
CA PRO A 288 27.35 -2.07 -13.82
C PRO A 288 27.69 -1.13 -12.68
N LYS A 289 27.54 0.19 -12.86
CA LYS A 289 27.74 1.18 -11.79
C LYS A 289 26.69 1.03 -10.66
N VAL A 290 25.52 0.43 -10.95
CA VAL A 290 24.47 0.13 -9.94
C VAL A 290 25.05 -0.77 -8.84
N LEU A 291 25.87 -1.77 -9.21
CA LEU A 291 26.50 -2.72 -8.29
C LEU A 291 27.45 -2.03 -7.29
N HIS A 292 27.95 -0.86 -7.63
CA HIS A 292 28.85 -0.07 -6.79
C HIS A 292 28.12 1.01 -5.96
N SER A 293 26.80 1.09 -6.09
CA SER A 293 26.00 2.01 -5.26
C SER A 293 25.96 1.52 -3.82
N ASN A 294 26.08 2.43 -2.87
CA ASN A 294 25.90 2.12 -1.44
C ASN A 294 24.45 1.68 -1.11
N LYS A 295 23.51 1.91 -2.02
CA LYS A 295 22.09 1.49 -1.92
C LYS A 295 21.83 0.12 -2.57
N TYR A 296 22.83 -0.50 -3.20
CA TYR A 296 22.64 -1.73 -3.97
C TYR A 296 22.17 -2.91 -3.10
N THR A 297 22.77 -3.11 -1.93
CA THR A 297 22.33 -4.17 -1.00
C THR A 297 20.87 -4.00 -0.59
N ILE A 298 20.43 -2.77 -0.31
CA ILE A 298 19.03 -2.50 0.04
C ILE A 298 18.10 -2.82 -1.15
N LEU A 299 18.55 -2.52 -2.38
CA LEU A 299 17.77 -2.83 -3.58
C LEU A 299 17.60 -4.35 -3.77
N THR A 300 18.67 -5.11 -3.62
CA THR A 300 18.63 -6.58 -3.74
C THR A 300 17.78 -7.21 -2.64
N ASP A 301 17.84 -6.71 -1.42
CA ASP A 301 17.01 -7.16 -0.31
C ASP A 301 15.52 -6.90 -0.60
N LEU A 302 15.16 -5.70 -1.06
CA LEU A 302 13.77 -5.38 -1.44
C LEU A 302 13.25 -6.25 -2.60
N ILE A 303 14.11 -6.58 -3.58
CA ILE A 303 13.76 -7.47 -4.68
C ILE A 303 13.53 -8.89 -4.14
N ALA A 304 14.41 -9.37 -3.26
CA ALA A 304 14.30 -10.68 -2.64
C ALA A 304 13.03 -10.80 -1.77
N GLU A 305 12.71 -9.78 -0.97
CA GLU A 305 11.45 -9.71 -0.20
C GLU A 305 10.21 -9.84 -1.09
N CYS A 306 10.20 -9.15 -2.25
CA CYS A 306 9.10 -9.28 -3.22
C CYS A 306 8.97 -10.73 -3.73
N GLU A 307 10.08 -11.36 -4.07
CA GLU A 307 10.10 -12.71 -4.62
C GLU A 307 9.71 -13.76 -3.57
N GLU A 308 10.19 -13.61 -2.34
CA GLU A 308 9.82 -14.47 -1.21
C GLU A 308 8.31 -14.36 -0.89
N PHE A 309 7.77 -13.15 -0.86
CA PHE A 309 6.34 -12.95 -0.65
C PHE A 309 5.49 -13.57 -1.77
N GLN A 310 5.85 -13.35 -3.03
CA GLN A 310 5.16 -13.97 -4.16
C GLN A 310 5.27 -15.50 -4.13
N LYS A 311 6.41 -16.04 -3.71
CA LYS A 311 6.62 -17.47 -3.55
C LYS A 311 5.75 -18.05 -2.42
N SER A 312 5.62 -17.35 -1.30
CA SER A 312 4.73 -17.76 -0.21
C SER A 312 3.28 -17.85 -0.69
N LEU A 313 2.79 -16.88 -1.48
CA LEU A 313 1.45 -16.91 -2.08
C LEU A 313 1.24 -18.10 -3.03
N LEU A 314 2.31 -18.65 -3.61
CA LEU A 314 2.25 -19.81 -4.50
C LEU A 314 2.35 -21.16 -3.79
N GLU A 315 3.15 -21.26 -2.75
CA GLU A 315 3.57 -22.54 -2.15
C GLU A 315 2.89 -22.80 -0.81
N ASP A 316 2.63 -21.76 -0.01
CA ASP A 316 2.10 -21.89 1.35
C ASP A 316 0.61 -22.27 1.36
N ASP A 317 0.14 -22.70 2.53
CA ASP A 317 -1.29 -22.95 2.73
C ASP A 317 -2.08 -21.66 2.61
N ILE A 318 -3.04 -21.64 1.67
CA ILE A 318 -3.88 -20.45 1.39
C ILE A 318 -4.67 -19.97 2.61
N PHE A 319 -4.95 -20.84 3.57
CA PHE A 319 -5.65 -20.46 4.81
C PHE A 319 -4.74 -19.69 5.77
N SER A 320 -3.44 -20.00 5.78
CA SER A 320 -2.47 -19.28 6.61
C SER A 320 -2.20 -17.87 6.11
N LEU A 321 -2.28 -17.64 4.79
CA LEU A 321 -1.97 -16.36 4.14
C LEU A 321 -2.95 -15.21 4.48
N LEU A 322 -4.16 -15.55 4.93
CA LEU A 322 -5.20 -14.56 5.28
C LEU A 322 -5.32 -14.31 6.80
N HIS A 323 -4.56 -15.04 7.61
CA HIS A 323 -4.67 -14.99 9.08
C HIS A 323 -3.37 -14.58 9.77
N THR A 324 -2.34 -14.23 9.00
CA THR A 324 -1.09 -13.60 9.44
C THR A 324 -1.10 -12.10 9.17
#